data_a4717af59f4849a5b7ea37d87ecba2f7
#
_entry.id   a4717af59f4849a5b7ea37d87ecba2f7
#
_cell.length_a   1.000
_cell.length_b   1.000
_cell.length_c   1.000
_cell.angle_alpha   90.00
_cell.angle_beta   90.00
_cell.angle_gamma   90.00
#
_symmetry.space_group_name_H-M   'P 1'
#
loop_
_entity.id
_entity.type
_entity.pdbx_description
1 polymer ?
#
loop_
_entity_poly.entity_id
_entity_poly.type
_entity_poly.pdbx_seq_one_letter_code
_entity_poly.pdbx_strand_id
1 'polypeptide(L)' 'MAESEKVRIEIGFEGGQIVVAMVSAEDADRVQRHLLAGGDGVLELGTEDGPCLVTVARIAYVKRFSRDAKVGF' A
#
# COMPACT_ATOMS: atom_id res chain seq x y z
N MET A 1 17.65 -4.94 -13.40
CA MET A 1 17.31 -4.91 -13.14
C MET A 1 16.75 -5.19 -12.44
N ALA A 2 16.65 -5.03 -12.01
CA ALA A 2 16.15 -5.41 -11.12
C ALA A 2 14.89 -5.29 -11.04
N GLU A 3 14.26 -5.86 -10.85
CA GLU A 3 13.09 -5.78 -10.91
C GLU A 3 12.63 -5.51 -9.70
N SER A 4 11.81 -4.84 -9.51
CA SER A 4 11.27 -4.51 -8.38
C SER A 4 10.59 -5.59 -7.74
N GLU A 5 10.75 -5.78 -6.50
CA GLU A 5 10.02 -6.71 -5.82
C GLU A 5 8.65 -6.25 -5.62
N LYS A 6 7.68 -7.11 -5.68
CA LYS A 6 6.31 -6.78 -5.40
C LYS A 6 5.99 -7.10 -3.97
N VAL A 7 5.21 -6.23 -3.37
CA VAL A 7 4.84 -6.34 -1.97
C VAL A 7 3.33 -6.32 -1.89
N ARG A 8 2.79 -7.16 -1.07
CA ARG A 8 1.35 -7.19 -0.87
C ARG A 8 0.99 -6.21 0.21
N ILE A 9 0.03 -5.36 -0.05
CA ILE A 9 -0.44 -4.43 0.95
C ILE A 9 -1.94 -4.52 1.07
N GLU A 10 -2.44 -4.15 2.21
CA GLU A 10 -3.85 -4.08 2.45
C GLU A 10 -4.13 -2.67 2.94
N ILE A 11 -5.07 -1.99 2.32
CA ILE A 11 -5.42 -0.65 2.72
C ILE A 11 -6.85 -0.67 3.18
N GLY A 12 -7.05 -0.28 4.43
CA GLY A 12 -8.39 -0.17 4.96
C GLY A 12 -8.83 1.28 4.93
N PHE A 13 -10.04 1.52 4.49
CA PHE A 13 -10.55 2.87 4.40
C PHE A 13 -11.63 3.12 5.44
N GLU A 14 -11.85 4.37 5.74
CA GLU A 14 -12.94 4.71 6.61
C GLU A 14 -14.22 4.24 5.95
N GLY A 15 -15.09 3.67 6.69
CA GLY A 15 -16.28 3.12 6.12
C GLY A 15 -16.21 1.62 5.94
N GLY A 16 -15.05 1.05 6.13
CA GLY A 16 -14.95 -0.40 6.11
C GLY A 16 -14.49 -1.04 4.83
N GLN A 17 -14.21 -0.25 3.81
CA GLN A 17 -13.74 -0.84 2.57
C GLN A 17 -12.30 -1.26 2.71
N ILE A 18 -11.94 -2.37 2.11
CA ILE A 18 -10.59 -2.88 2.17
C ILE A 18 -10.12 -3.22 0.78
N VAL A 19 -8.93 -2.80 0.44
CA VAL A 19 -8.35 -3.09 -0.85
C VAL A 19 -7.02 -3.82 -0.62
N VAL A 20 -6.84 -4.93 -1.30
CA VAL A 20 -5.59 -5.66 -1.21
C VAL A 20 -4.95 -5.63 -2.59
N ALA A 21 -3.70 -5.32 -2.66
CA ALA A 21 -3.04 -5.20 -3.95
C ALA A 21 -1.56 -5.53 -3.83
N MET A 22 -0.99 -5.91 -4.97
CA MET A 22 0.45 -6.11 -5.06
C MET A 22 1.02 -4.87 -5.70
N VAL A 23 1.95 -4.24 -5.04
CA VAL A 23 2.56 -3.01 -5.53
C VAL A 23 4.06 -3.13 -5.40
N SER A 24 4.78 -2.21 -5.99
CA SER A 24 6.22 -2.22 -5.86
C SER A 24 6.59 -1.79 -4.45
N ALA A 25 7.77 -2.17 -4.01
CA ALA A 25 8.22 -1.78 -2.69
C ALA A 25 8.28 -0.27 -2.58
N GLU A 26 8.63 0.40 -3.66
CA GLU A 26 8.67 1.84 -3.65
C GLU A 26 7.30 2.44 -3.41
N ASP A 27 6.30 1.89 -4.07
CA ASP A 27 4.94 2.39 -3.88
C ASP A 27 4.46 2.12 -2.47
N ALA A 28 4.80 0.96 -1.92
CA ALA A 28 4.43 0.65 -0.55
C ALA A 28 5.05 1.66 0.41
N ASP A 29 6.31 2.02 0.17
CA ASP A 29 6.97 3.00 0.99
C ASP A 29 6.31 4.37 0.87
N ARG A 30 5.89 4.72 -0.34
CA ARG A 30 5.25 6.01 -0.56
C ARG A 30 3.95 6.13 0.21
N VAL A 31 3.15 5.08 0.17
CA VAL A 31 1.89 5.09 0.90
C VAL A 31 2.16 5.25 2.38
N GLN A 32 3.11 4.49 2.87
CA GLN A 32 3.43 4.52 4.29
C GLN A 32 3.91 5.89 4.70
N ARG A 33 4.76 6.51 3.90
CA ARG A 33 5.27 7.82 4.21
C ARG A 33 4.19 8.87 4.22
N HIS A 34 3.29 8.82 3.24
CA HIS A 34 2.21 9.78 3.18
C HIS A 34 1.29 9.65 4.39
N LEU A 35 1.04 8.42 4.79
CA LEU A 35 0.17 8.20 5.91
C LEU A 35 0.80 8.69 7.21
N LEU A 36 2.08 8.42 7.38
CA LEU A 36 2.77 8.86 8.58
C LEU A 36 2.86 10.37 8.66
N ALA A 37 2.95 11.01 7.53
CA ALA A 37 3.03 12.46 7.50
C ALA A 37 1.69 13.14 7.66
N GLY A 38 0.62 12.35 7.72
CA GLY A 38 -0.69 12.96 7.82
C GLY A 38 -1.12 13.63 6.55
N GLY A 39 -0.66 13.12 5.42
CA GLY A 39 -0.93 13.79 4.17
C GLY A 39 -2.33 13.63 3.68
N ASP A 40 -2.63 14.34 2.61
CA ASP A 40 -3.92 14.22 1.99
C ASP A 40 -3.69 14.17 0.50
N GLY A 41 -4.72 14.31 -0.28
CA GLY A 41 -4.61 14.25 -1.71
C GLY A 41 -4.76 12.84 -2.22
N VAL A 42 -4.32 12.64 -3.46
CA VAL A 42 -4.49 11.37 -4.13
C VAL A 42 -3.13 10.79 -4.45
N LEU A 43 -2.98 9.50 -4.20
CA LEU A 43 -1.75 8.83 -4.48
C LEU A 43 -2.03 7.76 -5.51
N GLU A 44 -1.18 7.66 -6.50
CA GLU A 44 -1.35 6.65 -7.53
C GLU A 44 -0.44 5.48 -7.25
N LEU A 45 -1.00 4.29 -7.25
CA LEU A 45 -0.25 3.07 -7.03
C LEU A 45 -0.33 2.20 -8.26
N GLY A 46 0.78 1.62 -8.64
CA GLY A 46 0.78 0.71 -9.78
C GLY A 46 0.50 -0.69 -9.32
N THR A 47 -0.66 -1.20 -9.61
CA THR A 47 -0.99 -2.56 -9.22
C THR A 47 -1.01 -3.45 -10.44
N GLU A 48 -1.14 -4.73 -10.22
CA GLU A 48 -1.18 -5.67 -11.32
C GLU A 48 -2.36 -5.46 -12.21
N ASP A 49 -3.42 -4.90 -11.69
CA ASP A 49 -4.59 -4.64 -12.48
C ASP A 49 -4.58 -3.26 -13.11
N GLY A 50 -3.52 -2.52 -12.94
CA GLY A 50 -3.43 -1.17 -13.48
C GLY A 50 -3.27 -0.16 -12.38
N PRO A 51 -3.26 1.11 -12.73
CA PRO A 51 -3.06 2.14 -11.71
C PRO A 51 -4.28 2.26 -10.82
N CYS A 52 -4.02 2.48 -9.55
CA CYS A 52 -5.07 2.63 -8.57
C CYS A 52 -4.87 3.97 -7.89
N LEU A 53 -5.88 4.80 -7.92
CA LEU A 53 -5.79 6.11 -7.27
C LEU A 53 -6.45 6.03 -5.91
N VAL A 54 -5.72 6.45 -4.91
CA VAL A 54 -6.16 6.30 -3.55
C VAL A 54 -6.24 7.66 -2.87
N THR A 55 -7.36 7.93 -2.21
CA THR A 55 -7.52 9.17 -1.48
C THR A 55 -6.92 8.98 -0.10
N VAL A 56 -5.80 9.61 0.13
CA VAL A 56 -5.03 9.37 1.34
C VAL A 56 -5.81 9.72 2.61
N ALA A 57 -6.56 10.78 2.56
CA ALA A 57 -7.28 11.21 3.75
C ALA A 57 -8.35 10.23 4.22
N ARG A 58 -8.72 9.30 3.36
CA ARG A 58 -9.72 8.33 3.73
C ARG A 58 -9.14 7.01 4.17
N ILE A 59 -7.83 6.90 4.22
CA ILE A 59 -7.18 5.67 4.62
C ILE A 59 -7.20 5.57 6.13
N ALA A 60 -7.71 4.48 6.64
CA ALA A 60 -7.71 4.23 8.06
C ALA A 60 -6.44 3.51 8.48
N TYR A 61 -5.96 2.59 7.64
CA TYR A 61 -4.73 1.88 7.95
C TYR A 61 -4.13 1.28 6.70
N VAL A 62 -2.85 0.99 6.75
CA VAL A 62 -2.17 0.27 5.69
C VAL A 62 -1.38 -0.84 6.35
N LYS A 63 -1.58 -2.07 5.86
CA LYS A 63 -0.85 -3.19 6.36
C LYS A 63 0.04 -3.71 5.25
N ARG A 64 1.31 -3.89 5.55
CA ARG A 64 2.25 -4.35 4.57
C ARG A 64 2.65 -5.77 4.95
N PHE A 65 2.46 -6.69 4.02
CA PHE A 65 2.78 -8.07 4.29
C PHE A 65 4.19 -8.36 3.82
N SER A 66 4.97 -8.98 4.68
CA SER A 66 6.31 -9.28 4.33
C SER A 66 6.40 -10.73 3.93
N ARG A 67 7.11 -11.00 2.84
CA ARG A 67 7.22 -12.29 2.40
C ARG A 67 8.06 -13.06 3.31
N ASP A 68 8.92 -12.49 4.04
CA ASP A 68 9.69 -13.20 4.89
C ASP A 68 9.17 -13.34 6.21
N ALA A 69 8.04 -12.96 6.44
CA ALA A 69 7.51 -12.98 7.67
C ALA A 69 7.21 -14.30 8.09
N LYS A 70 7.74 -15.21 7.93
CA LYS A 70 7.41 -16.36 8.15
C LYS A 70 7.68 -16.63 9.38
N VAL A 71 7.53 -16.47 10.01
CA VAL A 71 7.67 -16.78 10.98
C VAL A 71 8.03 -17.21 11.80
N GLY A 72 8.11 -17.30 11.90
CA GLY A 72 8.38 -17.58 12.54
C GLY A 72 8.21 -17.86 13.69
N PHE A 73 7.95 -18.00 14.11
CA PHE A 73 7.76 -18.22 15.22
C PHE A 73 7.17 -18.85 15.44
#